data_a112665dc2071076a2697470bdd6a785
#
_entry.id   a112665dc2071076a2697470bdd6a785
#
_cell.length_a   1.000
_cell.length_b   1.000
_cell.length_c   1.000
_cell.angle_alpha   90.00
_cell.angle_beta   90.00
_cell.angle_gamma   90.00
#
_symmetry.space_group_name_H-M   'P 1'
#
loop_
_entity.id
_entity.type
_entity.pdbx_description
1 polymer ?
#
loop_
_entity_poly.entity_id
_entity_poly.type
_entity_poly.pdbx_seq_one_letter_code
_entity_poly.pdbx_strand_id
1 'polypeptide(L)'
;MVWQVRESITLRPLSPAHQQELWLAVDASREHLRPWLPWVEAARGPEDIGSFIQGAQEEHQRGAAWHFAIIDDSEKEGNEVIGACGFNRISLLHRWASIGYWLRRDRWGQGIMLACVRTLLQVGISELNVHRLEIRCAEDNKRSRAIPERLGFRQEGVLRDCEWVNDQALSHVVYGLLVSEASFSAHHNRQRMGDGVQ
;
A
#
# COMPACT_ATOMS: atom_id res chain seq x y z
N MET A 1 -14.96 -0.59 6.11
CA MET A 1 -14.67 -1.88 5.45
C MET A 1 -13.27 -2.30 5.86
N VAL A 2 -13.04 -3.57 6.26
CA VAL A 2 -11.74 -4.09 6.72
C VAL A 2 -11.44 -5.32 5.86
N TRP A 3 -10.19 -5.47 5.41
CA TRP A 3 -9.76 -6.64 4.66
C TRP A 3 -8.80 -7.47 5.49
N GLN A 4 -9.16 -8.72 5.75
CA GLN A 4 -8.26 -9.68 6.38
C GLN A 4 -7.16 -10.07 5.40
N VAL A 5 -5.89 -9.92 5.80
CA VAL A 5 -4.71 -10.30 5.02
C VAL A 5 -4.21 -11.68 5.44
N ARG A 6 -4.09 -11.89 6.74
CA ARG A 6 -3.76 -13.14 7.40
C ARG A 6 -4.16 -13.04 8.88
N GLU A 7 -3.96 -14.10 9.70
CA GLU A 7 -4.55 -14.25 11.02
C GLU A 7 -4.57 -12.99 11.91
N SER A 8 -3.45 -12.26 11.99
CA SER A 8 -3.36 -11.05 12.82
C SER A 8 -3.18 -9.76 12.01
N ILE A 9 -3.18 -9.81 10.68
CA ILE A 9 -2.91 -8.63 9.84
C ILE A 9 -4.16 -8.23 9.07
N THR A 10 -4.55 -6.98 9.21
CA THR A 10 -5.68 -6.38 8.49
C THR A 10 -5.29 -5.13 7.71
N LEU A 11 -6.00 -4.82 6.63
CA LEU A 11 -5.97 -3.54 5.94
C LEU A 11 -7.22 -2.74 6.32
N ARG A 12 -7.01 -1.54 6.85
CA ARG A 12 -8.07 -0.61 7.21
C ARG A 12 -7.91 0.69 6.44
N PRO A 13 -8.97 1.25 5.83
CA PRO A 13 -8.88 2.55 5.19
C PRO A 13 -8.28 3.58 6.13
N LEU A 14 -7.38 4.44 5.63
CA LEU A 14 -6.77 5.48 6.44
C LEU A 14 -7.83 6.39 7.03
N SER A 15 -7.71 6.67 8.33
CA SER A 15 -8.60 7.54 9.10
C SER A 15 -7.81 8.34 10.13
N PRO A 16 -8.36 9.44 10.66
CA PRO A 16 -7.70 10.24 11.71
C PRO A 16 -7.29 9.43 12.95
N ALA A 17 -8.02 8.34 13.24
CA ALA A 17 -7.68 7.45 14.36
C ALA A 17 -6.29 6.78 14.22
N HIS A 18 -5.75 6.68 13.00
CA HIS A 18 -4.43 6.09 12.74
C HIS A 18 -3.28 7.11 12.82
N GLN A 19 -3.57 8.40 13.02
CA GLN A 19 -2.59 9.49 12.87
C GLN A 19 -1.37 9.29 13.76
N GLN A 20 -1.58 9.09 15.05
CA GLN A 20 -0.49 8.99 16.03
C GLN A 20 0.36 7.73 15.80
N GLU A 21 -0.27 6.58 15.61
CA GLU A 21 0.46 5.33 15.40
C GLU A 21 1.19 5.28 14.07
N LEU A 22 0.57 5.83 13.00
CA LEU A 22 1.21 5.93 11.70
C LEU A 22 2.44 6.85 11.77
N TRP A 23 2.38 7.95 12.53
CA TRP A 23 3.55 8.79 12.81
C TRP A 23 4.64 8.00 13.51
N LEU A 24 4.33 7.29 14.59
CA LEU A 24 5.31 6.48 15.33
C LEU A 24 5.94 5.41 14.43
N ALA A 25 5.17 4.77 13.57
CA ALA A 25 5.65 3.79 12.61
C ALA A 25 6.62 4.40 11.58
N VAL A 26 6.34 5.61 11.09
CA VAL A 26 7.22 6.37 10.18
C VAL A 26 8.50 6.75 10.89
N ASP A 27 8.40 7.33 12.07
CA ASP A 27 9.56 7.84 12.83
C ASP A 27 10.53 6.72 13.21
N ALA A 28 10.02 5.60 13.71
CA ALA A 28 10.81 4.39 13.99
C ALA A 28 11.47 3.78 12.74
N SER A 29 11.01 4.18 11.56
CA SER A 29 11.43 3.61 10.27
C SER A 29 12.18 4.58 9.38
N ARG A 30 12.41 5.81 9.85
CA ARG A 30 12.93 6.94 9.07
C ARG A 30 14.21 6.62 8.30
N GLU A 31 15.19 6.03 8.96
CA GLU A 31 16.49 5.73 8.33
C GLU A 31 16.40 4.87 7.09
N HIS A 32 15.50 3.87 7.10
CA HIS A 32 15.38 2.95 5.96
C HIS A 32 14.33 3.37 4.93
N LEU A 33 13.40 4.26 5.28
CA LEU A 33 12.39 4.78 4.36
C LEU A 33 12.91 6.00 3.56
N ARG A 34 13.68 6.89 4.21
CA ARG A 34 14.16 8.13 3.61
C ARG A 34 14.96 7.98 2.30
N PRO A 35 15.72 6.90 2.03
CA PRO A 35 16.39 6.74 0.75
C PRO A 35 15.45 6.51 -0.44
N TRP A 36 14.18 6.16 -0.18
CA TRP A 36 13.23 5.71 -1.19
C TRP A 36 11.96 6.54 -1.28
N LEU A 37 11.63 7.29 -0.23
CA LEU A 37 10.35 7.98 -0.09
C LEU A 37 10.59 9.46 0.22
N PRO A 38 10.35 10.38 -0.76
CA PRO A 38 10.67 11.79 -0.62
C PRO A 38 9.89 12.50 0.50
N TRP A 39 8.68 12.02 0.80
CA TRP A 39 7.82 12.62 1.82
C TRP A 39 8.28 12.38 3.25
N VAL A 40 9.17 11.40 3.49
CA VAL A 40 9.64 11.04 4.85
C VAL A 40 10.38 12.20 5.52
N GLU A 41 11.15 12.99 4.78
CA GLU A 41 11.83 14.19 5.31
C GLU A 41 10.86 15.32 5.66
N ALA A 42 9.76 15.42 4.93
CA ALA A 42 8.72 16.42 5.17
C ALA A 42 7.83 16.05 6.37
N ALA A 43 7.65 14.77 6.65
CA ALA A 43 6.87 14.29 7.79
C ALA A 43 7.66 14.48 9.10
N ARG A 44 7.42 15.58 9.82
CA ARG A 44 8.14 15.99 11.03
C ARG A 44 7.37 15.76 12.32
N GLY A 45 6.07 15.51 12.22
CA GLY A 45 5.19 15.32 13.36
C GLY A 45 3.88 14.62 12.99
N PRO A 46 3.05 14.31 14.01
CA PRO A 46 1.74 13.71 13.78
C PRO A 46 0.83 14.58 12.91
N GLU A 47 0.98 15.91 12.95
CA GLU A 47 0.16 16.86 12.19
C GLU A 47 0.38 16.72 10.67
N ASP A 48 1.62 16.45 10.25
CA ASP A 48 1.93 16.21 8.84
C ASP A 48 1.27 14.92 8.36
N ILE A 49 1.28 13.89 9.21
CA ILE A 49 0.55 12.63 8.95
C ILE A 49 -0.96 12.86 8.92
N GLY A 50 -1.49 13.71 9.81
CA GLY A 50 -2.90 14.12 9.80
C GLY A 50 -3.30 14.78 8.48
N SER A 51 -2.47 15.70 7.99
CA SER A 51 -2.67 16.37 6.70
C SER A 51 -2.64 15.38 5.54
N PHE A 52 -1.72 14.41 5.55
CA PHE A 52 -1.67 13.33 4.57
C PHE A 52 -2.94 12.48 4.61
N ILE A 53 -3.41 12.08 5.81
CA ILE A 53 -4.63 11.28 5.98
C ILE A 53 -5.85 12.02 5.42
N GLN A 54 -5.97 13.32 5.71
CA GLN A 54 -7.05 14.13 5.17
C GLN A 54 -7.03 14.15 3.64
N GLY A 55 -5.88 14.43 3.02
CA GLY A 55 -5.72 14.40 1.57
C GLY A 55 -6.06 13.03 0.97
N ALA A 56 -5.61 11.95 1.62
CA ALA A 56 -5.93 10.58 1.21
C ALA A 56 -7.43 10.27 1.25
N GLN A 57 -8.16 10.81 2.24
CA GLN A 57 -9.61 10.66 2.31
C GLN A 57 -10.32 11.45 1.20
N GLU A 58 -9.87 12.66 0.89
CA GLU A 58 -10.39 13.45 -0.22
C GLU A 58 -10.15 12.78 -1.58
N GLU A 59 -8.96 12.20 -1.78
CA GLU A 59 -8.65 11.42 -2.99
C GLU A 59 -9.51 10.17 -3.10
N HIS A 60 -9.76 9.49 -1.98
CA HIS A 60 -10.65 8.33 -1.97
C HIS A 60 -12.08 8.72 -2.35
N GLN A 61 -12.62 9.83 -1.82
CA GLN A 61 -13.94 10.33 -2.16
C GLN A 61 -14.08 10.67 -3.66
N ARG A 62 -13.00 11.13 -4.28
CA ARG A 62 -12.93 11.42 -5.72
C ARG A 62 -12.66 10.18 -6.58
N GLY A 63 -12.41 9.01 -5.97
CA GLY A 63 -12.01 7.79 -6.67
C GLY A 63 -10.62 7.86 -7.32
N ALA A 64 -9.75 8.77 -6.87
CA ALA A 64 -8.43 9.00 -7.44
C ALA A 64 -7.34 8.14 -6.81
N ALA A 65 -7.46 7.82 -5.52
CA ALA A 65 -6.55 6.97 -4.76
C ALA A 65 -7.32 6.22 -3.65
N TRP A 66 -6.69 5.21 -3.04
CA TRP A 66 -7.26 4.51 -1.90
C TRP A 66 -6.15 3.92 -1.02
N HIS A 67 -5.94 4.51 0.15
CA HIS A 67 -4.85 4.16 1.05
C HIS A 67 -5.35 3.42 2.30
N PHE A 68 -4.53 2.47 2.78
CA PHE A 68 -4.84 1.63 3.93
C PHE A 68 -3.69 1.65 4.93
N ALA A 69 -4.02 1.70 6.21
CA ALA A 69 -3.11 1.31 7.27
C ALA A 69 -3.00 -0.22 7.30
N ILE A 70 -1.80 -0.73 7.51
CA ILE A 70 -1.54 -2.14 7.81
C ILE A 70 -1.54 -2.27 9.31
N ILE A 71 -2.51 -3.01 9.85
CA ILE A 71 -2.69 -3.19 11.29
C ILE A 71 -2.27 -4.60 11.69
N ASP A 72 -1.48 -4.71 12.75
CA ASP A 72 -1.21 -5.97 13.43
C ASP A 72 -2.08 -6.06 14.69
N ASP A 73 -3.01 -6.98 14.70
CA ASP A 73 -3.96 -7.25 15.79
C ASP A 73 -3.44 -8.35 16.75
N SER A 74 -2.16 -8.76 16.66
CA SER A 74 -1.60 -9.86 17.49
C SER A 74 -1.40 -9.51 18.96
N GLU A 75 -1.22 -8.25 19.28
CA GLU A 75 -1.01 -7.74 20.63
C GLU A 75 -2.36 -7.49 21.34
N LYS A 76 -2.46 -7.90 22.64
CA LYS A 76 -3.70 -7.77 23.42
C LYS A 76 -4.10 -6.30 23.75
N GLU A 77 -3.19 -5.36 23.57
CA GLU A 77 -3.39 -3.96 24.01
C GLU A 77 -3.70 -2.97 22.89
N GLY A 78 -3.80 -3.40 21.63
CA GLY A 78 -4.19 -2.47 20.58
C GLY A 78 -3.80 -2.91 19.17
N ASN A 79 -4.46 -2.30 18.23
CA ASN A 79 -4.26 -2.45 16.80
C ASN A 79 -3.02 -1.66 16.37
N GLU A 80 -1.83 -2.26 16.38
CA GLU A 80 -0.58 -1.58 16.05
C GLU A 80 -0.50 -1.27 14.54
N VAL A 81 -0.27 -0.01 14.17
CA VAL A 81 0.04 0.35 12.78
C VAL A 81 1.49 -0.01 12.47
N ILE A 82 1.69 -0.92 11.54
CA ILE A 82 3.02 -1.41 11.15
C ILE A 82 3.48 -0.94 9.76
N GLY A 83 2.66 -0.20 9.04
CA GLY A 83 2.94 0.32 7.72
C GLY A 83 1.70 0.81 7.00
N ALA A 84 1.86 1.12 5.72
CA ALA A 84 0.73 1.46 4.85
C ALA A 84 0.92 0.89 3.45
N CYS A 85 -0.19 0.66 2.78
CA CYS A 85 -0.23 0.30 1.37
C CYS A 85 -1.52 0.82 0.74
N GLY A 86 -1.60 0.80 -0.60
CA GLY A 86 -2.83 1.26 -1.25
C GLY A 86 -2.66 1.48 -2.74
N PHE A 87 -3.70 2.04 -3.32
CA PHE A 87 -3.71 2.50 -4.70
C PHE A 87 -3.37 3.99 -4.73
N ASN A 88 -2.13 4.33 -5.09
CA ASN A 88 -1.66 5.72 -5.16
C ASN A 88 -2.32 6.50 -6.31
N ARG A 89 -2.76 5.80 -7.34
CA ARG A 89 -3.51 6.37 -8.46
C ARG A 89 -4.50 5.34 -8.98
N ILE A 90 -5.72 5.80 -9.25
CA ILE A 90 -6.79 4.99 -9.83
C ILE A 90 -7.32 5.72 -11.07
N SER A 91 -7.42 5.01 -12.18
CA SER A 91 -8.09 5.47 -13.38
C SER A 91 -9.22 4.51 -13.74
N LEU A 92 -10.43 4.86 -13.32
CA LEU A 92 -11.62 4.07 -13.63
C LEU A 92 -11.91 4.07 -15.15
N LEU A 93 -11.66 5.19 -15.83
CA LEU A 93 -11.83 5.31 -17.28
C LEU A 93 -10.95 4.32 -18.05
N HIS A 94 -9.68 4.20 -17.65
CA HIS A 94 -8.71 3.32 -18.31
C HIS A 94 -8.54 1.99 -17.58
N ARG A 95 -9.32 1.76 -16.51
CA ARG A 95 -9.34 0.52 -15.74
C ARG A 95 -7.96 0.07 -15.26
N TRP A 96 -7.17 0.98 -14.71
CA TRP A 96 -5.87 0.67 -14.13
C TRP A 96 -5.67 1.37 -12.79
N ALA A 97 -4.80 0.80 -11.95
CA ALA A 97 -4.36 1.41 -10.71
C ALA A 97 -2.88 1.15 -10.45
N SER A 98 -2.20 2.08 -9.75
CA SER A 98 -0.83 1.90 -9.28
C SER A 98 -0.83 1.63 -7.79
N ILE A 99 -0.05 0.63 -7.35
CA ILE A 99 0.07 0.21 -5.95
C ILE A 99 1.37 0.77 -5.38
N GLY A 100 1.27 1.37 -4.17
CA GLY A 100 2.39 1.77 -3.35
C GLY A 100 2.33 1.14 -1.96
N TYR A 101 3.48 1.02 -1.29
CA TYR A 101 3.56 0.40 0.03
C TYR A 101 4.85 0.73 0.76
N TRP A 102 4.79 0.68 2.09
CA TRP A 102 5.94 0.65 2.97
C TRP A 102 5.60 -0.11 4.27
N LEU A 103 6.64 -0.62 4.96
CA LEU A 103 6.50 -1.42 6.18
C LEU A 103 7.61 -1.06 7.16
N ARG A 104 7.32 -1.09 8.45
CA ARG A 104 8.30 -0.96 9.53
C ARG A 104 9.43 -1.98 9.37
N ARG A 105 10.64 -1.57 9.74
CA ARG A 105 11.84 -2.39 9.58
C ARG A 105 11.80 -3.69 10.38
N ASP A 106 11.31 -3.65 11.60
CA ASP A 106 11.17 -4.80 12.50
C ASP A 106 10.14 -5.85 12.04
N ARG A 107 9.32 -5.49 11.05
CA ARG A 107 8.31 -6.37 10.44
C ARG A 107 8.75 -6.95 9.08
N TRP A 108 10.00 -6.72 8.68
CA TRP A 108 10.52 -7.23 7.41
C TRP A 108 10.77 -8.75 7.44
N GLY A 109 10.83 -9.36 6.25
CA GLY A 109 11.15 -10.78 6.08
C GLY A 109 10.03 -11.75 6.46
N GLN A 110 8.93 -11.26 7.03
CA GLN A 110 7.80 -12.06 7.49
C GLN A 110 6.72 -12.32 6.42
N GLY A 111 6.93 -11.85 5.19
CA GLY A 111 5.95 -12.01 4.09
C GLY A 111 4.69 -11.14 4.20
N ILE A 112 4.63 -10.23 5.19
CA ILE A 112 3.46 -9.35 5.43
C ILE A 112 3.13 -8.53 4.19
N MET A 113 4.11 -7.78 3.66
CA MET A 113 3.87 -6.92 2.49
C MET A 113 3.43 -7.70 1.25
N LEU A 114 4.01 -8.88 1.02
CA LEU A 114 3.59 -9.75 -0.07
C LEU A 114 2.10 -10.14 0.04
N ALA A 115 1.65 -10.46 1.26
CA ALA A 115 0.26 -10.79 1.55
C ALA A 115 -0.65 -9.56 1.38
N CYS A 116 -0.23 -8.37 1.88
CA CYS A 116 -0.98 -7.12 1.72
C CYS A 116 -1.18 -6.77 0.24
N VAL A 117 -0.11 -6.82 -0.57
CA VAL A 117 -0.23 -6.53 -2.01
C VAL A 117 -1.12 -7.56 -2.70
N ARG A 118 -1.05 -8.85 -2.34
CA ARG A 118 -1.99 -9.87 -2.85
C ARG A 118 -3.44 -9.53 -2.53
N THR A 119 -3.73 -9.04 -1.33
CA THR A 119 -5.06 -8.56 -0.96
C THR A 119 -5.47 -7.35 -1.80
N LEU A 120 -4.55 -6.38 -2.01
CA LEU A 120 -4.83 -5.24 -2.90
C LEU A 120 -5.12 -5.67 -4.34
N LEU A 121 -4.45 -6.70 -4.87
CA LEU A 121 -4.78 -7.23 -6.20
C LEU A 121 -6.24 -7.71 -6.25
N GLN A 122 -6.70 -8.44 -5.22
CA GLN A 122 -8.09 -8.88 -5.13
C GLN A 122 -9.07 -7.70 -5.04
N VAL A 123 -8.77 -6.72 -4.20
CA VAL A 123 -9.58 -5.49 -4.05
C VAL A 123 -9.63 -4.70 -5.37
N GLY A 124 -8.50 -4.53 -6.05
CA GLY A 124 -8.46 -3.85 -7.36
C GLY A 124 -9.35 -4.52 -8.40
N ILE A 125 -9.38 -5.85 -8.40
CA ILE A 125 -10.21 -6.62 -9.34
C ILE A 125 -11.68 -6.59 -8.93
N SER A 126 -12.01 -6.83 -7.65
CA SER A 126 -13.40 -7.01 -7.22
C SER A 126 -14.14 -5.71 -6.98
N GLU A 127 -13.47 -4.69 -6.43
CA GLU A 127 -14.12 -3.42 -6.04
C GLU A 127 -13.90 -2.31 -7.07
N LEU A 128 -12.72 -2.25 -7.70
CA LEU A 128 -12.38 -1.20 -8.67
C LEU A 128 -12.54 -1.64 -10.13
N ASN A 129 -12.77 -2.93 -10.39
CA ASN A 129 -12.89 -3.50 -11.72
C ASN A 129 -11.72 -3.11 -12.65
N VAL A 130 -10.51 -3.07 -12.12
CA VAL A 130 -9.32 -2.74 -12.91
C VAL A 130 -8.98 -3.89 -13.88
N HIS A 131 -8.38 -3.52 -15.01
CA HIS A 131 -7.83 -4.46 -15.99
C HIS A 131 -6.31 -4.63 -15.82
N ARG A 132 -5.65 -3.58 -15.30
CA ARG A 132 -4.21 -3.52 -15.14
C ARG A 132 -3.82 -2.97 -13.76
N LEU A 133 -2.82 -3.58 -13.18
CA LEU A 133 -2.17 -3.09 -11.94
C LEU A 133 -0.70 -2.79 -12.22
N GLU A 134 -0.19 -1.74 -11.60
CA GLU A 134 1.19 -1.27 -11.77
C GLU A 134 1.86 -1.10 -10.41
N ILE A 135 3.15 -1.45 -10.35
CA ILE A 135 4.02 -1.14 -9.20
C ILE A 135 5.29 -0.51 -9.77
N ARG A 136 5.72 0.60 -9.15
CA ARG A 136 7.03 1.22 -9.45
C ARG A 136 7.91 1.13 -8.24
N CYS A 137 9.15 0.70 -8.45
CA CYS A 137 10.16 0.61 -7.40
C CYS A 137 11.45 1.26 -7.87
N ALA A 138 12.12 2.01 -6.98
CA ALA A 138 13.47 2.47 -7.26
C ALA A 138 14.35 1.28 -7.66
N GLU A 139 15.18 1.46 -8.69
CA GLU A 139 15.95 0.37 -9.33
C GLU A 139 16.83 -0.38 -8.33
N ASP A 140 17.43 0.35 -7.40
CA ASP A 140 18.31 -0.21 -6.36
C ASP A 140 17.56 -0.77 -5.15
N ASN A 141 16.26 -0.51 -5.03
CA ASN A 141 15.43 -1.06 -3.95
C ASN A 141 15.02 -2.51 -4.22
N LYS A 142 16.00 -3.41 -4.20
CA LYS A 142 15.82 -4.84 -4.50
C LYS A 142 14.77 -5.50 -3.62
N ARG A 143 14.62 -5.04 -2.38
CA ARG A 143 13.62 -5.55 -1.44
C ARG A 143 12.19 -5.21 -1.89
N SER A 144 11.95 -3.98 -2.29
CA SER A 144 10.66 -3.55 -2.82
C SER A 144 10.36 -4.28 -4.14
N ARG A 145 11.34 -4.38 -5.06
CA ARG A 145 11.21 -5.07 -6.34
C ARG A 145 10.86 -6.56 -6.22
N ALA A 146 11.34 -7.23 -5.18
CA ALA A 146 11.02 -8.63 -4.93
C ALA A 146 9.51 -8.91 -4.72
N ILE A 147 8.71 -7.90 -4.38
CA ILE A 147 7.26 -8.06 -4.18
C ILE A 147 6.53 -8.27 -5.51
N PRO A 148 6.59 -7.33 -6.49
CA PRO A 148 5.95 -7.55 -7.79
C PRO A 148 6.51 -8.78 -8.52
N GLU A 149 7.83 -9.04 -8.45
CA GLU A 149 8.45 -10.21 -9.08
C GLU A 149 7.84 -11.52 -8.55
N ARG A 150 7.67 -11.66 -7.24
CA ARG A 150 7.05 -12.84 -6.62
C ARG A 150 5.54 -12.97 -6.90
N LEU A 151 4.87 -11.86 -7.21
CA LEU A 151 3.44 -11.84 -7.55
C LEU A 151 3.18 -12.01 -9.04
N GLY A 152 4.21 -12.22 -9.85
CA GLY A 152 4.09 -12.48 -11.28
C GLY A 152 3.89 -11.23 -12.14
N PHE A 153 4.17 -10.04 -11.59
CA PHE A 153 4.25 -8.83 -12.41
C PHE A 153 5.40 -8.95 -13.41
N ARG A 154 5.20 -8.43 -14.61
CA ARG A 154 6.23 -8.33 -15.63
C ARG A 154 6.95 -6.99 -15.52
N GLN A 155 8.26 -6.99 -15.60
CA GLN A 155 9.02 -5.77 -15.80
C GLN A 155 8.77 -5.24 -17.22
N GLU A 156 8.28 -4.01 -17.32
CA GLU A 156 7.92 -3.37 -18.60
C GLU A 156 8.95 -2.33 -19.05
N GLY A 157 9.76 -1.83 -18.14
CA GLY A 157 10.78 -0.85 -18.46
C GLY A 157 11.41 -0.20 -17.23
N VAL A 158 12.29 0.77 -17.50
CA VAL A 158 12.90 1.63 -16.49
C VAL A 158 12.65 3.08 -16.88
N LEU A 159 12.08 3.84 -15.96
CA LEU A 159 11.97 5.29 -16.05
C LEU A 159 13.22 5.90 -15.43
N ARG A 160 14.10 6.44 -16.26
CA ARG A 160 15.35 7.01 -15.77
C ARG A 160 15.11 8.34 -15.07
N ASP A 161 15.73 8.54 -13.90
CA ASP A 161 15.76 9.78 -13.13
C ASP A 161 14.37 10.43 -12.97
N CYS A 162 13.37 9.61 -12.67
CA CYS A 162 11.98 10.04 -12.66
C CYS A 162 11.47 10.55 -11.31
N GLU A 163 12.26 10.40 -10.25
CA GLU A 163 11.93 10.88 -8.91
C GLU A 163 13.17 11.45 -8.22
N TRP A 164 13.01 12.58 -7.54
CA TRP A 164 14.07 13.18 -6.71
C TRP A 164 13.83 12.85 -5.24
N VAL A 165 14.82 12.23 -4.61
CA VAL A 165 14.79 11.88 -3.18
C VAL A 165 16.12 12.30 -2.55
N ASN A 166 16.08 13.23 -1.58
CA ASN A 166 17.27 13.73 -0.87
C ASN A 166 18.41 14.15 -1.82
N ASP A 167 18.11 15.00 -2.78
CA ASP A 167 19.03 15.53 -3.79
C ASP A 167 19.65 14.47 -4.73
N GLN A 168 19.03 13.27 -4.80
CA GLN A 168 19.42 12.22 -5.72
C GLN A 168 18.27 11.90 -6.68
N ALA A 169 18.60 11.80 -7.96
CA ALA A 169 17.67 11.31 -8.96
C ALA A 169 17.61 9.78 -8.90
N LEU A 170 16.40 9.23 -8.77
CA LEU A 170 16.14 7.80 -8.75
C LEU A 170 15.48 7.36 -10.04
N SER A 171 15.99 6.29 -10.63
CA SER A 171 15.33 5.56 -11.72
C SER A 171 14.39 4.52 -11.14
N HIS A 172 13.20 4.36 -11.75
CA HIS A 172 12.21 3.39 -11.30
C HIS A 172 12.00 2.28 -12.32
N VAL A 173 12.05 1.05 -11.83
CA VAL A 173 11.58 -0.11 -12.59
C VAL A 173 10.06 -0.14 -12.54
N VAL A 174 9.43 -0.22 -13.71
CA VAL A 174 7.98 -0.33 -13.87
C VAL A 174 7.60 -1.79 -14.02
N TYR A 175 6.71 -2.24 -13.16
CA TYR A 175 6.13 -3.59 -13.19
C TYR A 175 4.64 -3.51 -13.47
N GLY A 176 4.16 -4.27 -14.47
CA GLY A 176 2.76 -4.38 -14.85
C GLY A 176 2.21 -5.77 -14.65
N LEU A 177 0.93 -5.87 -14.25
CA LEU A 177 0.17 -7.11 -14.20
C LEU A 177 -1.19 -6.88 -14.86
N LEU A 178 -1.50 -7.67 -15.88
CA LEU A 178 -2.86 -7.73 -16.42
C LEU A 178 -3.70 -8.73 -15.61
N VAL A 179 -4.96 -8.37 -15.36
CA VAL A 179 -5.88 -9.26 -14.60
C VAL A 179 -6.01 -10.64 -15.25
N SER A 180 -5.94 -10.72 -16.59
CA SER A 180 -5.93 -11.99 -17.32
C SER A 180 -4.69 -12.87 -17.08
N GLU A 181 -3.60 -12.30 -16.55
CA GLU A 181 -2.35 -12.99 -16.23
C GLU A 181 -2.28 -13.39 -14.74
N ALA A 182 -3.17 -12.83 -13.92
CA ALA A 182 -3.18 -13.07 -12.49
C ALA A 182 -3.65 -14.50 -12.17
N SER A 183 -2.74 -15.32 -11.63
CA SER A 183 -3.02 -16.68 -11.17
C SER A 183 -3.78 -16.69 -9.84
N PHE A 184 -4.91 -15.96 -9.76
CA PHE A 184 -5.73 -15.94 -8.54
C PHE A 184 -6.92 -16.86 -8.70
N SER A 185 -6.92 -17.99 -7.97
CA SER A 185 -8.16 -18.69 -7.64
C SER A 185 -9.05 -17.72 -6.87
N ALA A 186 -10.16 -17.30 -7.45
CA ALA A 186 -11.16 -16.46 -6.83
C ALA A 186 -11.84 -17.20 -5.67
N HIS A 187 -11.20 -17.22 -4.52
CA HIS A 187 -11.87 -17.61 -3.28
C HIS A 187 -12.53 -16.35 -2.71
N HIS A 188 -13.81 -16.21 -3.05
CA HIS A 188 -14.71 -15.25 -2.42
C HIS A 188 -14.87 -15.59 -0.94
N ASN A 189 -14.19 -14.84 -0.07
CA ASN A 189 -14.56 -14.80 1.36
C ASN A 189 -15.12 -13.41 1.65
N ARG A 190 -16.37 -13.17 1.19
CA ARG A 190 -17.18 -12.03 1.64
C ARG A 190 -17.82 -12.42 2.99
N GLN A 191 -17.16 -12.15 4.09
CA GLN A 191 -17.89 -11.99 5.35
C GLN A 191 -18.54 -10.59 5.36
N ARG A 192 -19.73 -10.51 4.80
CA ARG A 192 -20.67 -9.44 5.15
C ARG A 192 -21.16 -9.75 6.56
N MET A 193 -20.69 -9.02 7.56
CA MET A 193 -21.43 -8.90 8.81
C MET A 193 -22.74 -8.16 8.46
N GLY A 194 -23.84 -8.87 8.56
CA GLY A 194 -25.16 -8.33 8.30
C GLY A 194 -25.53 -7.29 9.34
N ASP A 195 -25.94 -6.13 8.87
CA ASP A 195 -26.72 -5.19 9.64
C ASP A 195 -28.06 -5.85 9.93
N GLY A 196 -28.24 -6.31 11.15
CA GLY A 196 -29.52 -6.72 11.70
C GLY A 196 -30.31 -5.47 12.05
N VAL A 197 -31.24 -5.10 11.19
CA VAL A 197 -32.35 -4.20 11.55
C VAL A 197 -33.48 -5.09 12.06
N GLN A 198 -33.84 -4.90 13.31
CA GLN A 198 -35.19 -5.02 13.83
C GLN A 198 -35.53 -3.76 14.62
#